data_5d5ab5b9069a3666747682ee5f443b14
#
_entry.id   5d5ab5b9069a3666747682ee5f443b14
#
_cell.length_a   1.000
_cell.length_b   1.000
_cell.length_c   1.000
_cell.angle_alpha   90.00
_cell.angle_beta   90.00
_cell.angle_gamma   90.00
#
_symmetry.space_group_name_H-M   'P 1'
#
loop_
_entity.id
_entity.type
_entity.pdbx_description
1 polymer ?
#
loop_
_entity_poly.entity_id
_entity_poly.type
_entity_poly.pdbx_seq_one_letter_code
_entity_poly.pdbx_strand_id
1 'polypeptide(L)'
;MDEEQDQSIRVPVGDGAARWATRVRCRRVLFVVHNVTSATRLLDVLPLFDDDLGVQLLATCTGSSAFRSGVADLLADTGLPVLPWEQALATPVDLAISASFGGELGSIQGPLIVLSHGIGYTKRLAAPSVDADADADAAVRPRSAPPPVFGLAPDWLLADGVPLADALVLSHPEQFDRLAAACPEALPSAVLAGDPCFDRMLAARPYRDRFRRALGVGRGQRLVLLNSTWSPRSLLGDGDGDGDGERAGGAGGDDTLPALLPRLASELPADEYRVAAVLHPNIWHGHGPGQIKAWLDRARCAGLALIDPLEDWRQALLAADVVIGDHGSVTYYAAALGTPVLLGAAPLNSLDPDAPIADFIRTTPGLDARAPLRGQVDALIESHVPQPGPMRFTSSVPGEAAVRLRRAFYGLMAAPEPPGPALLLPLPLPDPEPTLRTAPLYVLTRVLAGPEVVVTRYAGPAREPAGAGDTHLAVHEDTRDPGQLGLADVVFRYGAPGDPRFGPPGRWAAEVLDRHPHCALAAYVTGPSSCVVRPREGALLRLASGAEADADPAVYASAVHAWLAAGRTLAALVEDGLTVRTGPTGHHVMVTAEADGPTTDGTRQ
;
A
#
# COMPACT_ATOMS: atom_id res chain seq x y z
N MET A 1 25.60 -1.59 -24.41
CA MET A 1 24.66 -2.61 -24.93
C MET A 1 23.42 -1.86 -25.35
N ASP A 2 23.57 -1.21 -26.50
CA ASP A 2 22.55 -0.32 -27.06
C ASP A 2 22.24 -0.88 -28.45
N GLU A 3 21.29 -1.82 -28.52
CA GLU A 3 20.68 -2.32 -29.74
C GLU A 3 19.39 -3.13 -29.41
N GLU A 4 18.54 -2.63 -28.52
CA GLU A 4 17.10 -2.96 -28.60
C GLU A 4 16.48 -1.90 -29.50
N GLN A 5 16.67 -2.15 -30.77
CA GLN A 5 16.17 -1.37 -31.88
C GLN A 5 14.66 -1.22 -31.75
N ASP A 6 14.24 0.03 -31.80
CA ASP A 6 13.02 0.63 -32.27
C ASP A 6 12.38 -0.18 -33.43
N GLN A 7 11.80 -1.33 -33.14
CA GLN A 7 11.08 -2.12 -34.14
C GLN A 7 9.66 -1.59 -34.22
N SER A 8 9.40 -0.73 -35.18
CA SER A 8 8.07 -0.28 -35.53
C SER A 8 7.10 -1.44 -35.65
N ILE A 9 5.95 -1.33 -34.98
CA ILE A 9 4.87 -2.33 -35.01
C ILE A 9 4.21 -2.32 -36.41
N ARG A 10 4.26 -3.43 -37.11
CA ARG A 10 3.68 -3.56 -38.48
C ARG A 10 2.20 -3.88 -38.46
N VAL A 11 1.71 -4.59 -37.47
CA VAL A 11 0.30 -5.00 -37.29
C VAL A 11 -0.09 -4.68 -35.84
N PRO A 12 -1.21 -4.03 -35.59
CA PRO A 12 -2.30 -3.72 -36.53
C PRO A 12 -2.20 -2.36 -37.26
N VAL A 13 -1.16 -1.55 -37.07
CA VAL A 13 -1.17 -0.12 -37.50
C VAL A 13 -0.04 0.31 -38.45
N GLY A 14 0.95 -0.55 -38.73
CA GLY A 14 2.07 -0.20 -39.62
C GLY A 14 1.70 -0.17 -41.10
N ASP A 15 2.68 0.18 -41.94
CA ASP A 15 2.52 0.18 -43.38
C ASP A 15 2.08 -1.17 -43.92
N GLY A 16 0.97 -1.18 -44.66
CA GLY A 16 0.38 -2.41 -45.22
C GLY A 16 -0.32 -3.29 -44.18
N ALA A 17 -0.54 -2.82 -42.95
CA ALA A 17 -1.21 -3.54 -41.86
C ALA A 17 -2.55 -4.17 -42.28
N ALA A 18 -3.30 -3.50 -43.16
CA ALA A 18 -4.58 -4.00 -43.67
C ALA A 18 -4.51 -5.38 -44.36
N ARG A 19 -3.30 -5.80 -44.81
CA ARG A 19 -3.09 -7.14 -45.40
C ARG A 19 -3.02 -8.26 -44.37
N TRP A 20 -2.68 -7.90 -43.13
CA TRP A 20 -2.37 -8.84 -42.07
C TRP A 20 -3.31 -8.75 -40.88
N ALA A 21 -3.94 -7.58 -40.68
CA ALA A 21 -4.90 -7.37 -39.60
C ALA A 21 -6.21 -8.10 -39.89
N THR A 22 -6.71 -8.85 -38.90
CA THR A 22 -8.01 -9.53 -39.00
C THR A 22 -9.16 -8.53 -39.04
N ARG A 23 -9.03 -7.40 -38.34
CA ARG A 23 -10.03 -6.31 -38.30
C ARG A 23 -9.39 -5.01 -38.75
N VAL A 24 -9.76 -4.52 -39.93
CA VAL A 24 -9.11 -3.38 -40.60
C VAL A 24 -9.88 -2.06 -40.49
N ARG A 25 -11.13 -2.09 -39.96
CA ARG A 25 -11.99 -0.91 -39.85
C ARG A 25 -12.24 -0.49 -38.42
N CYS A 26 -11.31 -0.82 -37.51
CA CYS A 26 -11.43 -0.43 -36.12
C CYS A 26 -11.01 1.03 -35.92
N ARG A 27 -11.71 1.71 -35.00
CA ARG A 27 -11.26 2.96 -34.38
C ARG A 27 -10.01 2.68 -33.56
N ARG A 28 -9.00 3.51 -33.68
CA ARG A 28 -7.74 3.36 -32.94
C ARG A 28 -7.77 4.22 -31.71
N VAL A 29 -7.66 3.58 -30.55
CA VAL A 29 -7.56 4.25 -29.25
C VAL A 29 -6.16 4.06 -28.69
N LEU A 30 -5.43 5.16 -28.45
CA LEU A 30 -4.05 5.19 -27.99
C LEU A 30 -3.98 5.59 -26.51
N PHE A 31 -3.52 4.70 -25.64
CA PHE A 31 -3.20 4.99 -24.26
C PHE A 31 -1.77 5.56 -24.16
N VAL A 32 -1.65 6.83 -23.70
CA VAL A 32 -0.39 7.55 -23.63
C VAL A 32 0.13 7.54 -22.20
N VAL A 33 1.15 6.73 -21.96
CA VAL A 33 1.74 6.49 -20.63
C VAL A 33 2.98 7.37 -20.43
N HIS A 34 3.12 7.97 -19.25
CA HIS A 34 4.28 8.78 -18.87
C HIS A 34 5.11 8.10 -17.77
N ASN A 35 4.46 7.47 -16.83
CA ASN A 35 5.04 6.74 -15.72
C ASN A 35 4.04 5.70 -15.18
N VAL A 36 4.46 4.91 -14.23
CA VAL A 36 3.65 3.82 -13.67
C VAL A 36 2.35 4.35 -13.03
N THR A 37 2.40 5.51 -12.36
CA THR A 37 1.21 6.12 -11.75
C THR A 37 0.17 6.52 -12.79
N SER A 38 0.58 7.16 -13.89
CA SER A 38 -0.33 7.51 -14.98
C SER A 38 -0.92 6.27 -15.66
N ALA A 39 -0.09 5.22 -15.85
CA ALA A 39 -0.53 3.95 -16.41
C ALA A 39 -1.66 3.31 -15.60
N THR A 40 -1.54 3.24 -14.27
CA THR A 40 -2.60 2.64 -13.42
C THR A 40 -3.94 3.36 -13.54
N ARG A 41 -3.94 4.67 -13.81
CA ARG A 41 -5.18 5.45 -14.05
C ARG A 41 -5.78 5.17 -15.42
N LEU A 42 -4.94 4.97 -16.41
CA LEU A 42 -5.37 4.56 -17.74
C LEU A 42 -5.96 3.15 -17.73
N LEU A 43 -5.37 2.23 -16.95
CA LEU A 43 -5.89 0.88 -16.77
C LEU A 43 -7.27 0.86 -16.07
N ASP A 44 -7.57 1.82 -15.19
CA ASP A 44 -8.91 1.95 -14.59
C ASP A 44 -10.01 2.17 -15.64
N VAL A 45 -9.71 2.80 -16.78
CA VAL A 45 -10.69 3.14 -17.82
C VAL A 45 -10.62 2.25 -19.05
N LEU A 46 -9.60 1.41 -19.16
CA LEU A 46 -9.43 0.46 -20.28
C LEU A 46 -10.67 -0.42 -20.49
N PRO A 47 -11.35 -0.96 -19.45
CA PRO A 47 -12.54 -1.81 -19.62
C PRO A 47 -13.75 -1.11 -20.24
N LEU A 48 -13.73 0.21 -20.37
CA LEU A 48 -14.81 0.96 -21.03
C LEU A 48 -14.89 0.70 -22.55
N PHE A 49 -13.89 0.00 -23.10
CA PHE A 49 -13.83 -0.44 -24.50
C PHE A 49 -14.05 -1.95 -24.66
N ASP A 50 -14.33 -2.66 -23.57
CA ASP A 50 -14.57 -4.11 -23.64
C ASP A 50 -15.78 -4.44 -24.53
N ASP A 51 -15.74 -5.61 -25.18
CA ASP A 51 -16.76 -6.11 -26.11
C ASP A 51 -17.00 -5.24 -27.35
N ASP A 52 -16.22 -4.18 -27.60
CA ASP A 52 -16.31 -3.39 -28.82
C ASP A 52 -15.35 -3.89 -29.91
N LEU A 53 -15.88 -4.72 -30.80
CA LEU A 53 -15.13 -5.23 -31.95
C LEU A 53 -14.79 -4.14 -32.97
N GLY A 54 -15.29 -2.93 -32.83
CA GLY A 54 -15.00 -1.75 -33.65
C GLY A 54 -13.83 -0.90 -33.15
N VAL A 55 -13.22 -1.28 -32.01
CA VAL A 55 -12.09 -0.55 -31.40
C VAL A 55 -10.81 -1.39 -31.43
N GLN A 56 -9.70 -0.79 -31.77
CA GLN A 56 -8.34 -1.30 -31.63
C GLN A 56 -7.61 -0.48 -30.56
N LEU A 57 -7.29 -1.12 -29.46
CA LEU A 57 -6.50 -0.52 -28.36
C LEU A 57 -5.01 -0.59 -28.68
N LEU A 58 -4.30 0.48 -28.39
CA LEU A 58 -2.86 0.65 -28.56
C LEU A 58 -2.31 1.35 -27.31
N ALA A 59 -1.05 1.14 -27.00
CA ALA A 59 -0.36 1.85 -25.95
C ALA A 59 0.95 2.45 -26.46
N THR A 60 1.45 3.49 -25.79
CA THR A 60 2.77 4.06 -26.02
C THR A 60 3.30 4.66 -24.72
N CYS A 61 4.63 4.83 -24.65
CA CYS A 61 5.28 5.56 -23.57
C CYS A 61 6.02 6.77 -24.14
N THR A 62 5.74 7.98 -23.62
CA THR A 62 6.36 9.22 -24.10
C THR A 62 7.85 9.31 -23.77
N GLY A 63 8.34 8.57 -22.77
CA GLY A 63 9.70 8.69 -22.27
C GLY A 63 10.05 10.02 -21.59
N SER A 64 9.08 10.96 -21.47
CA SER A 64 9.29 12.30 -20.93
C SER A 64 9.41 12.37 -19.39
N SER A 65 9.00 11.32 -18.67
CA SER A 65 9.08 11.26 -17.22
C SER A 65 10.48 10.84 -16.74
N ALA A 66 10.93 11.42 -15.62
CA ALA A 66 12.12 10.94 -14.91
C ALA A 66 11.90 9.54 -14.30
N PHE A 67 10.63 9.12 -14.10
CA PHE A 67 10.25 7.83 -13.51
C PHE A 67 9.83 6.84 -14.61
N ARG A 68 10.80 6.18 -15.22
CA ARG A 68 10.57 5.22 -16.33
C ARG A 68 10.50 3.76 -15.87
N SER A 69 11.14 3.44 -14.74
CA SER A 69 11.24 2.07 -14.23
C SER A 69 9.86 1.46 -13.98
N GLY A 70 9.66 0.20 -14.38
CA GLY A 70 8.39 -0.53 -14.24
C GLY A 70 7.33 -0.24 -15.31
N VAL A 71 7.52 0.78 -16.18
CA VAL A 71 6.54 1.11 -17.23
C VAL A 71 6.49 0.03 -18.30
N ALA A 72 7.64 -0.47 -18.74
CA ALA A 72 7.72 -1.50 -19.79
C ALA A 72 7.06 -2.81 -19.34
N ASP A 73 7.32 -3.25 -18.11
CA ASP A 73 6.72 -4.45 -17.52
C ASP A 73 5.20 -4.29 -17.42
N LEU A 74 4.74 -3.16 -16.87
CA LEU A 74 3.30 -2.88 -16.74
C LEU A 74 2.58 -2.83 -18.11
N LEU A 75 3.20 -2.25 -19.13
CA LEU A 75 2.65 -2.24 -20.48
C LEU A 75 2.62 -3.64 -21.10
N ALA A 76 3.66 -4.45 -20.88
CA ALA A 76 3.70 -5.83 -21.33
C ALA A 76 2.58 -6.67 -20.71
N ASP A 77 2.29 -6.48 -19.43
CA ASP A 77 1.21 -7.17 -18.70
C ASP A 77 -0.18 -6.84 -19.25
N THR A 78 -0.36 -5.66 -19.89
CA THR A 78 -1.64 -5.34 -20.54
C THR A 78 -1.92 -6.19 -21.78
N GLY A 79 -0.89 -6.75 -22.42
CA GLY A 79 -0.99 -7.45 -23.69
C GLY A 79 -1.38 -6.57 -24.88
N LEU A 80 -1.44 -5.24 -24.72
CA LEU A 80 -1.72 -4.30 -25.81
C LEU A 80 -0.48 -4.14 -26.71
N PRO A 81 -0.67 -3.89 -28.03
CA PRO A 81 0.43 -3.46 -28.89
C PRO A 81 1.01 -2.13 -28.39
N VAL A 82 2.30 -2.11 -28.05
CA VAL A 82 3.01 -0.91 -27.54
C VAL A 82 3.80 -0.29 -28.68
N LEU A 83 3.38 0.88 -29.13
CA LEU A 83 4.06 1.62 -30.21
C LEU A 83 5.26 2.38 -29.65
N PRO A 84 6.42 2.37 -30.33
CA PRO A 84 7.44 3.41 -30.13
C PRO A 84 6.84 4.81 -30.23
N TRP A 85 7.36 5.78 -29.46
CA TRP A 85 6.78 7.12 -29.37
C TRP A 85 6.71 7.82 -30.73
N GLU A 86 7.78 7.74 -31.53
CA GLU A 86 7.84 8.30 -32.88
C GLU A 86 6.79 7.67 -33.81
N GLN A 87 6.58 6.36 -33.69
CA GLN A 87 5.52 5.69 -34.46
C GLN A 87 4.13 6.11 -33.98
N ALA A 88 3.93 6.30 -32.69
CA ALA A 88 2.67 6.77 -32.14
C ALA A 88 2.32 8.16 -32.66
N LEU A 89 3.31 9.08 -32.73
CA LEU A 89 3.13 10.42 -33.32
C LEU A 89 2.83 10.39 -34.83
N ALA A 90 3.39 9.41 -35.54
CA ALA A 90 3.16 9.24 -36.98
C ALA A 90 1.86 8.48 -37.30
N THR A 91 1.21 7.89 -36.32
CA THR A 91 0.02 7.05 -36.50
C THR A 91 -1.27 7.84 -36.23
N PRO A 92 -2.14 8.07 -37.23
CA PRO A 92 -3.44 8.69 -36.96
C PRO A 92 -4.28 7.80 -36.05
N VAL A 93 -4.86 8.40 -35.00
CA VAL A 93 -5.72 7.73 -34.03
C VAL A 93 -7.09 8.43 -33.94
N ASP A 94 -8.12 7.67 -33.59
CA ASP A 94 -9.46 8.21 -33.41
C ASP A 94 -9.65 8.80 -32.00
N LEU A 95 -8.79 8.41 -31.05
CA LEU A 95 -8.74 8.97 -29.68
C LEU A 95 -7.37 8.67 -29.06
N ALA A 96 -6.78 9.66 -28.41
CA ALA A 96 -5.67 9.48 -27.47
C ALA A 96 -6.14 9.77 -26.05
N ILE A 97 -5.75 8.95 -25.08
CA ILE A 97 -6.11 9.07 -23.67
C ILE A 97 -4.82 9.17 -22.87
N SER A 98 -4.65 10.26 -22.14
CA SER A 98 -3.51 10.50 -21.25
C SER A 98 -3.96 10.71 -19.81
N ALA A 99 -3.10 10.42 -18.84
CA ALA A 99 -3.31 10.80 -17.44
C ALA A 99 -2.17 11.70 -16.91
N SER A 100 -1.51 12.43 -17.81
CA SER A 100 -0.48 13.42 -17.52
C SER A 100 -0.29 14.34 -18.73
N PHE A 101 0.55 15.38 -18.59
CA PHE A 101 0.77 16.42 -19.61
C PHE A 101 2.20 16.43 -20.20
N GLY A 102 3.05 15.49 -19.85
CA GLY A 102 4.42 15.44 -20.33
C GLY A 102 4.53 14.97 -21.78
N GLY A 103 5.64 15.32 -22.44
CA GLY A 103 5.92 14.93 -23.81
C GLY A 103 5.21 15.82 -24.86
N GLU A 104 5.35 15.45 -26.13
CA GLU A 104 4.80 16.22 -27.27
C GLU A 104 3.35 15.80 -27.57
N LEU A 105 2.44 15.87 -26.57
CA LEU A 105 1.05 15.43 -26.71
C LEU A 105 0.31 16.16 -27.84
N GLY A 106 0.64 17.43 -28.07
CA GLY A 106 0.05 18.22 -29.16
C GLY A 106 0.43 17.74 -30.57
N SER A 107 1.43 16.88 -30.70
CA SER A 107 1.85 16.28 -31.97
C SER A 107 1.11 15.00 -32.31
N ILE A 108 0.26 14.49 -31.42
CA ILE A 108 -0.58 13.30 -31.67
C ILE A 108 -1.63 13.62 -32.73
N GLN A 109 -1.75 12.74 -33.73
CA GLN A 109 -2.70 12.93 -34.83
C GLN A 109 -4.08 12.36 -34.47
N GLY A 110 -4.88 13.10 -33.69
CA GLY A 110 -6.24 12.75 -33.28
C GLY A 110 -6.70 13.49 -32.05
N PRO A 111 -7.97 13.34 -31.68
CA PRO A 111 -8.52 13.93 -30.46
C PRO A 111 -7.79 13.43 -29.21
N LEU A 112 -7.52 14.33 -28.27
CA LEU A 112 -6.83 14.04 -27.02
C LEU A 112 -7.75 14.31 -25.82
N ILE A 113 -7.88 13.33 -24.94
CA ILE A 113 -8.50 13.51 -23.63
C ILE A 113 -7.50 13.28 -22.52
N VAL A 114 -7.48 14.15 -21.52
CA VAL A 114 -6.58 14.06 -20.37
C VAL A 114 -7.38 13.83 -19.09
N LEU A 115 -7.01 12.76 -18.36
CA LEU A 115 -7.55 12.38 -17.07
C LEU A 115 -6.63 12.87 -15.94
N SER A 116 -7.20 13.13 -14.76
CA SER A 116 -6.39 13.31 -13.56
C SER A 116 -5.81 11.98 -13.05
N HIS A 117 -4.55 11.98 -12.60
CA HIS A 117 -3.92 10.79 -11.99
C HIS A 117 -3.95 10.79 -10.45
N GLY A 118 -4.88 11.49 -9.83
CA GLY A 118 -5.07 11.56 -8.39
C GLY A 118 -6.44 12.13 -8.05
N ILE A 119 -6.53 12.74 -6.87
CA ILE A 119 -7.75 13.43 -6.39
C ILE A 119 -8.04 14.77 -7.09
N GLY A 120 -7.56 14.95 -8.31
CA GLY A 120 -7.60 16.19 -9.05
C GLY A 120 -6.25 16.91 -9.07
N TYR A 121 -6.28 18.16 -9.47
CA TYR A 121 -5.11 18.99 -9.72
C TYR A 121 -4.77 19.79 -8.45
N THR A 122 -3.84 19.30 -7.64
CA THR A 122 -3.62 19.81 -6.27
C THR A 122 -2.19 20.25 -6.00
N LYS A 123 -1.20 19.78 -6.77
CA LYS A 123 0.22 20.03 -6.52
C LYS A 123 0.74 21.19 -7.35
N ARG A 124 1.64 21.98 -6.76
CA ARG A 124 2.43 22.99 -7.45
C ARG A 124 3.72 22.38 -7.98
N LEU A 125 3.93 22.44 -9.28
CA LEU A 125 5.13 21.95 -9.96
C LEU A 125 5.60 23.00 -10.99
N ALA A 126 6.92 23.16 -11.13
CA ALA A 126 7.46 23.89 -12.27
C ALA A 126 7.23 23.09 -13.55
N ALA A 127 6.82 23.74 -14.64
CA ALA A 127 6.79 23.09 -15.96
C ALA A 127 8.22 22.70 -16.36
N PRO A 128 8.44 21.53 -17.01
CA PRO A 128 9.72 21.21 -17.60
C PRO A 128 10.03 22.31 -18.64
N SER A 129 11.21 22.94 -18.54
CA SER A 129 11.71 23.81 -19.63
C SER A 129 11.97 22.93 -20.84
N VAL A 130 11.32 23.21 -21.96
CA VAL A 130 11.48 22.47 -23.22
C VAL A 130 12.89 22.66 -23.79
N ASP A 131 13.64 23.68 -23.31
CA ASP A 131 15.01 23.99 -23.74
C ASP A 131 15.89 24.30 -22.53
N ALA A 132 16.68 23.34 -22.10
CA ALA A 132 17.80 23.63 -21.20
C ALA A 132 18.97 24.35 -21.93
N ASP A 133 18.88 24.52 -23.28
CA ASP A 133 19.94 25.09 -24.14
C ASP A 133 19.50 26.23 -25.07
N ALA A 134 18.27 26.73 -24.98
CA ALA A 134 17.81 27.83 -25.83
C ALA A 134 17.55 29.13 -25.05
N ASP A 135 18.33 30.10 -25.43
CA ASP A 135 18.29 31.55 -25.22
C ASP A 135 17.39 32.20 -24.12
N ALA A 136 18.06 33.04 -23.39
CA ALA A 136 17.73 33.90 -22.25
C ALA A 136 16.57 34.92 -22.41
N ASP A 137 15.56 34.69 -23.24
CA ASP A 137 14.46 35.65 -23.49
C ASP A 137 13.03 35.09 -23.29
N ALA A 138 12.86 33.88 -22.80
CA ALA A 138 11.56 33.43 -22.29
C ALA A 138 11.26 34.19 -20.99
N ALA A 139 10.10 34.81 -20.90
CA ALA A 139 9.66 35.67 -19.81
C ALA A 139 10.01 35.09 -18.44
N VAL A 140 11.11 35.59 -17.85
CA VAL A 140 11.64 35.17 -16.55
C VAL A 140 10.56 35.44 -15.51
N ARG A 141 9.83 34.42 -15.07
CA ARG A 141 9.04 34.53 -13.86
C ARG A 141 9.96 34.99 -12.73
N PRO A 142 9.53 35.97 -11.93
CA PRO A 142 10.32 36.38 -10.76
C PRO A 142 10.59 35.13 -9.92
N ARG A 143 11.83 34.88 -9.52
CA ARG A 143 12.21 33.75 -8.63
C ARG A 143 11.41 33.70 -7.32
N SER A 144 10.62 34.70 -7.02
CA SER A 144 9.72 34.83 -5.86
C SER A 144 8.30 34.34 -6.09
N ALA A 145 7.88 34.01 -7.31
CA ALA A 145 6.52 33.52 -7.57
C ALA A 145 6.42 32.01 -7.31
N PRO A 146 5.39 31.55 -6.60
CA PRO A 146 5.19 30.11 -6.37
C PRO A 146 5.00 29.38 -7.70
N PRO A 147 5.44 28.09 -7.81
CA PRO A 147 5.21 27.29 -9.00
C PRO A 147 3.71 27.20 -9.35
N PRO A 148 3.37 27.04 -10.65
CA PRO A 148 1.97 26.90 -11.08
C PRO A 148 1.36 25.59 -10.59
N VAL A 149 0.02 25.54 -10.57
CA VAL A 149 -0.70 24.29 -10.24
C VAL A 149 -0.65 23.37 -11.44
N PHE A 150 -0.07 22.19 -11.24
CA PHE A 150 0.05 21.16 -12.25
C PHE A 150 -1.32 20.77 -12.80
N GLY A 151 -1.50 20.86 -14.12
CA GLY A 151 -2.72 20.46 -14.80
C GLY A 151 -3.87 21.47 -14.72
N LEU A 152 -3.67 22.68 -14.15
CA LEU A 152 -4.63 23.78 -14.22
C LEU A 152 -4.02 25.07 -14.81
N ALA A 153 -2.71 25.23 -14.81
CA ALA A 153 -2.07 26.43 -15.33
C ALA A 153 -1.85 26.35 -16.86
N PRO A 154 -1.80 27.53 -17.54
CA PRO A 154 -1.57 27.62 -18.98
C PRO A 154 -0.34 26.84 -19.48
N ASP A 155 0.74 26.81 -18.68
CA ASP A 155 1.98 26.08 -19.01
C ASP A 155 1.75 24.58 -19.29
N TRP A 156 0.67 24.01 -18.80
CA TRP A 156 0.32 22.60 -18.96
C TRP A 156 -0.84 22.38 -19.95
N LEU A 157 -1.72 23.36 -20.07
CA LEU A 157 -3.00 23.20 -20.75
C LEU A 157 -3.05 23.80 -22.15
N LEU A 158 -2.13 24.72 -22.47
CA LEU A 158 -2.17 25.43 -23.74
C LEU A 158 -0.94 25.12 -24.60
N ALA A 159 -1.17 24.96 -25.91
CA ALA A 159 -0.16 25.02 -26.95
C ALA A 159 -0.50 26.22 -27.86
N ASP A 160 0.41 27.19 -27.99
CA ASP A 160 0.22 28.40 -28.77
C ASP A 160 -1.08 29.18 -28.40
N GLY A 161 -1.44 29.16 -27.11
CA GLY A 161 -2.64 29.83 -26.60
C GLY A 161 -3.97 29.11 -26.85
N VAL A 162 -3.92 27.88 -27.38
CA VAL A 162 -5.10 27.05 -27.64
C VAL A 162 -5.06 25.82 -26.70
N PRO A 163 -6.20 25.35 -26.19
CA PRO A 163 -6.24 24.15 -25.37
C PRO A 163 -5.55 22.95 -26.04
N LEU A 164 -4.60 22.32 -25.34
CA LEU A 164 -3.87 21.16 -25.80
C LEU A 164 -4.77 19.92 -25.95
N ALA A 165 -5.74 19.76 -25.06
CA ALA A 165 -6.65 18.63 -25.03
C ALA A 165 -8.05 19.04 -25.50
N ASP A 166 -8.69 18.17 -26.31
CA ASP A 166 -10.09 18.31 -26.70
C ASP A 166 -11.03 18.10 -25.50
N ALA A 167 -10.62 17.29 -24.54
CA ALA A 167 -11.32 17.14 -23.27
C ALA A 167 -10.35 17.05 -22.08
N LEU A 168 -10.60 17.86 -21.05
CA LEU A 168 -9.93 17.83 -19.75
C LEU A 168 -10.93 17.30 -18.71
N VAL A 169 -10.65 16.12 -18.16
CA VAL A 169 -11.55 15.47 -17.20
C VAL A 169 -11.37 16.05 -15.81
N LEU A 170 -12.47 16.50 -15.23
CA LEU A 170 -12.61 17.01 -13.88
C LEU A 170 -13.52 16.10 -13.05
N SER A 171 -13.24 15.97 -11.75
CA SER A 171 -14.03 15.13 -10.85
C SER A 171 -15.06 15.91 -10.03
N HIS A 172 -14.85 17.23 -9.87
CA HIS A 172 -15.72 18.07 -9.05
C HIS A 172 -15.83 19.50 -9.62
N PRO A 173 -17.00 20.18 -9.47
CA PRO A 173 -17.20 21.56 -9.95
C PRO A 173 -16.18 22.58 -9.40
N GLU A 174 -15.65 22.40 -8.18
CA GLU A 174 -14.62 23.31 -7.64
C GLU A 174 -13.37 23.40 -8.55
N GLN A 175 -13.09 22.35 -9.31
CA GLN A 175 -11.98 22.33 -10.25
C GLN A 175 -12.25 23.22 -11.47
N PHE A 176 -13.52 23.39 -11.87
CA PHE A 176 -13.89 24.39 -12.88
C PHE A 176 -13.61 25.81 -12.38
N ASP A 177 -13.94 26.12 -11.13
CA ASP A 177 -13.71 27.45 -10.56
C ASP A 177 -12.21 27.77 -10.51
N ARG A 178 -11.37 26.79 -10.09
CA ARG A 178 -9.90 26.95 -10.10
C ARG A 178 -9.33 27.01 -11.52
N LEU A 179 -9.87 26.21 -12.45
CA LEU A 179 -9.48 26.26 -13.86
C LEU A 179 -9.84 27.63 -14.48
N ALA A 180 -11.04 28.13 -14.21
CA ALA A 180 -11.49 29.45 -14.68
C ALA A 180 -10.59 30.59 -14.17
N ALA A 181 -10.09 30.47 -12.95
CA ALA A 181 -9.17 31.43 -12.37
C ALA A 181 -7.74 31.33 -12.92
N ALA A 182 -7.28 30.13 -13.25
CA ALA A 182 -5.88 29.86 -13.64
C ALA A 182 -5.67 29.86 -15.17
N CYS A 183 -6.63 29.32 -15.94
CA CYS A 183 -6.55 29.17 -17.41
C CYS A 183 -7.97 29.14 -18.02
N PRO A 184 -8.64 30.28 -18.14
CA PRO A 184 -10.00 30.36 -18.68
C PRO A 184 -10.11 29.86 -20.13
N GLU A 185 -9.04 29.92 -20.90
CA GLU A 185 -8.95 29.41 -22.27
C GLU A 185 -9.23 27.91 -22.37
N ALA A 186 -8.90 27.12 -21.32
CA ALA A 186 -9.11 25.69 -21.28
C ALA A 186 -10.53 25.28 -20.81
N LEU A 187 -11.38 26.20 -20.35
CA LEU A 187 -12.74 25.88 -19.91
C LEU A 187 -13.61 25.20 -20.97
N PRO A 188 -13.55 25.52 -22.26
CA PRO A 188 -14.35 24.84 -23.27
C PRO A 188 -14.06 23.35 -23.41
N SER A 189 -12.86 22.88 -23.04
CA SER A 189 -12.48 21.47 -23.05
C SER A 189 -12.79 20.75 -21.72
N ALA A 190 -13.22 21.45 -20.68
CA ALA A 190 -13.46 20.84 -19.37
C ALA A 190 -14.72 19.96 -19.36
N VAL A 191 -14.57 18.71 -18.90
CA VAL A 191 -15.64 17.69 -18.83
C VAL A 191 -15.75 17.15 -17.41
N LEU A 192 -16.92 17.28 -16.79
CA LEU A 192 -17.19 16.70 -15.48
C LEU A 192 -17.57 15.23 -15.61
N ALA A 193 -16.63 14.34 -15.32
CA ALA A 193 -16.85 12.89 -15.42
C ALA A 193 -16.68 12.11 -14.09
N GLY A 194 -16.22 12.76 -13.03
CA GLY A 194 -16.02 12.09 -11.74
C GLY A 194 -14.65 11.40 -11.66
N ASP A 195 -14.49 10.49 -10.69
CA ASP A 195 -13.25 9.77 -10.42
C ASP A 195 -13.47 8.26 -10.50
N PRO A 196 -13.02 7.59 -11.57
CA PRO A 196 -13.21 6.14 -11.74
C PRO A 196 -12.49 5.30 -10.67
N CYS A 197 -11.36 5.77 -10.16
CA CYS A 197 -10.64 5.09 -9.09
C CYS A 197 -11.46 5.13 -7.78
N PHE A 198 -12.05 6.26 -7.45
CA PHE A 198 -12.91 6.39 -6.28
C PHE A 198 -14.19 5.55 -6.41
N ASP A 199 -14.80 5.53 -7.60
CA ASP A 199 -15.98 4.71 -7.87
C ASP A 199 -15.70 3.22 -7.67
N ARG A 200 -14.53 2.72 -8.12
CA ARG A 200 -14.09 1.34 -7.86
C ARG A 200 -13.96 1.05 -6.35
N MET A 201 -13.39 1.99 -5.58
CA MET A 201 -13.28 1.84 -4.13
C MET A 201 -14.65 1.85 -3.45
N LEU A 202 -15.55 2.75 -3.85
CA LEU A 202 -16.91 2.79 -3.31
C LEU A 202 -17.68 1.50 -3.57
N ALA A 203 -17.59 0.94 -4.77
CA ALA A 203 -18.20 -0.33 -5.14
C ALA A 203 -17.61 -1.52 -4.33
N ALA A 204 -16.35 -1.42 -3.94
CA ALA A 204 -15.64 -2.46 -3.20
C ALA A 204 -15.82 -2.37 -1.66
N ARG A 205 -16.35 -1.26 -1.10
CA ARG A 205 -16.56 -1.09 0.36
C ARG A 205 -17.27 -2.28 1.05
N PRO A 206 -18.31 -2.91 0.47
CA PRO A 206 -18.97 -4.06 1.10
C PRO A 206 -18.06 -5.28 1.31
N TYR A 207 -16.94 -5.33 0.61
CA TYR A 207 -15.99 -6.46 0.67
C TYR A 207 -14.81 -6.22 1.64
N ARG A 208 -14.85 -5.17 2.47
CA ARG A 208 -13.80 -4.79 3.43
C ARG A 208 -13.26 -6.00 4.22
N ASP A 209 -14.13 -6.84 4.76
CA ASP A 209 -13.71 -7.98 5.58
C ASP A 209 -12.97 -9.06 4.75
N ARG A 210 -13.24 -9.18 3.46
CA ARG A 210 -12.47 -10.07 2.56
C ARG A 210 -11.07 -9.53 2.35
N PHE A 211 -10.92 -8.22 2.15
CA PHE A 211 -9.63 -7.58 2.00
C PHE A 211 -8.81 -7.67 3.28
N ARG A 212 -9.43 -7.47 4.44
CA ARG A 212 -8.77 -7.65 5.73
C ARG A 212 -8.19 -9.04 5.89
N ARG A 213 -8.98 -10.08 5.61
CA ARG A 213 -8.51 -11.49 5.69
C ARG A 213 -7.38 -11.77 4.71
N ALA A 214 -7.48 -11.30 3.46
CA ALA A 214 -6.43 -11.48 2.46
C ALA A 214 -5.12 -10.79 2.85
N LEU A 215 -5.20 -9.65 3.55
CA LEU A 215 -4.03 -8.94 4.10
C LEU A 215 -3.53 -9.53 5.42
N GLY A 216 -4.10 -10.63 5.89
CA GLY A 216 -3.70 -11.28 7.14
C GLY A 216 -4.07 -10.50 8.39
N VAL A 217 -5.13 -9.69 8.34
CA VAL A 217 -5.67 -8.97 9.51
C VAL A 217 -6.65 -9.87 10.24
N GLY A 218 -6.28 -10.30 11.45
CA GLY A 218 -7.09 -11.17 12.29
C GLY A 218 -8.33 -10.47 12.87
N ARG A 219 -9.26 -11.29 13.37
CA ARG A 219 -10.44 -10.78 14.08
C ARG A 219 -9.99 -10.02 15.33
N GLY A 220 -10.49 -8.81 15.53
CA GLY A 220 -10.10 -7.96 16.64
C GLY A 220 -8.76 -7.24 16.48
N GLN A 221 -7.97 -7.51 15.47
CA GLN A 221 -6.80 -6.70 15.14
C GLN A 221 -7.22 -5.39 14.46
N ARG A 222 -6.48 -4.32 14.71
CA ARG A 222 -6.57 -3.04 14.01
C ARG A 222 -5.50 -2.97 12.93
N LEU A 223 -5.86 -2.59 11.70
CA LEU A 223 -4.90 -2.36 10.62
C LEU A 223 -4.45 -0.91 10.62
N VAL A 224 -3.19 -0.68 10.93
CA VAL A 224 -2.50 0.60 10.80
C VAL A 224 -1.80 0.62 9.45
N LEU A 225 -2.23 1.49 8.55
CA LEU A 225 -1.65 1.61 7.21
C LEU A 225 -0.77 2.85 7.13
N LEU A 226 0.52 2.65 6.90
CA LEU A 226 1.43 3.73 6.53
C LEU A 226 1.25 4.04 5.04
N ASN A 227 1.17 5.32 4.69
CA ASN A 227 1.13 5.74 3.30
C ASN A 227 2.08 6.90 3.04
N SER A 228 2.93 6.77 2.02
CA SER A 228 3.82 7.84 1.60
C SER A 228 3.67 8.16 0.12
N THR A 229 3.43 9.46 -0.19
CA THR A 229 3.66 9.99 -1.53
C THR A 229 5.16 10.13 -1.78
N TRP A 230 5.55 10.50 -3.02
CA TRP A 230 6.96 10.72 -3.36
C TRP A 230 7.32 12.20 -3.16
N SER A 231 8.37 12.49 -2.50
CA SER A 231 9.16 13.74 -2.43
C SER A 231 10.05 13.71 -1.18
N PRO A 232 11.07 14.56 -1.07
CA PRO A 232 11.82 14.70 0.17
C PRO A 232 10.96 15.13 1.37
N ARG A 233 9.81 15.78 1.13
CA ARG A 233 8.87 16.24 2.16
C ARG A 233 7.72 15.29 2.46
N SER A 234 7.77 14.07 1.94
CA SER A 234 6.77 13.01 2.20
C SER A 234 7.06 12.29 3.52
N LEU A 235 6.18 11.37 3.92
CA LEU A 235 6.39 10.55 5.13
C LEU A 235 7.69 9.71 5.06
N LEU A 236 8.08 9.23 3.87
CA LEU A 236 9.30 8.47 3.64
C LEU A 236 10.49 9.37 3.30
N GLY A 237 10.28 10.66 3.11
CA GLY A 237 11.32 11.61 2.76
C GLY A 237 12.13 12.06 3.98
N ASP A 238 13.35 12.49 3.72
CA ASP A 238 14.33 12.92 4.73
C ASP A 238 14.33 14.45 4.96
N GLY A 239 13.35 15.16 4.40
CA GLY A 239 13.22 16.61 4.49
C GLY A 239 14.01 17.36 3.42
N ASP A 240 13.96 18.68 3.47
CA ASP A 240 14.74 19.53 2.56
C ASP A 240 16.18 19.65 3.07
N GLY A 241 17.14 19.17 2.29
CA GLY A 241 18.57 19.31 2.58
C GLY A 241 19.12 20.74 2.55
N ASP A 242 18.32 21.75 2.17
CA ASP A 242 18.72 23.16 2.13
C ASP A 242 18.32 23.87 3.43
N GLY A 243 19.28 23.96 4.33
CA GLY A 243 19.18 24.48 5.70
C GLY A 243 19.03 26.00 5.84
N ASP A 244 18.13 26.67 5.09
CA ASP A 244 17.80 28.10 5.25
C ASP A 244 16.29 28.35 5.42
N GLY A 245 15.61 27.53 6.19
CA GLY A 245 14.19 27.74 6.54
C GLY A 245 13.99 27.88 8.04
N GLU A 246 13.59 29.06 8.50
CA GLU A 246 13.15 29.33 9.86
C GLU A 246 12.26 28.21 10.41
N ARG A 247 12.65 27.66 11.56
CA ARG A 247 11.88 26.69 12.33
C ARG A 247 10.56 27.31 12.79
N ALA A 248 9.57 27.35 11.91
CA ALA A 248 8.19 27.50 12.33
C ALA A 248 7.74 26.18 12.92
N GLY A 249 7.44 26.15 14.21
CA GLY A 249 7.02 24.97 14.96
C GLY A 249 5.75 24.32 14.39
N GLY A 250 5.93 23.40 13.46
CA GLY A 250 4.92 22.57 12.86
C GLY A 250 5.57 21.30 12.29
N ALA A 251 4.95 20.14 12.45
CA ALA A 251 5.42 18.85 12.00
C ALA A 251 5.62 18.79 10.48
N GLY A 252 6.79 19.18 9.97
CA GLY A 252 7.06 19.19 8.53
C GLY A 252 8.46 19.67 8.22
N GLY A 253 9.46 18.83 8.42
CA GLY A 253 10.85 19.15 8.09
C GLY A 253 11.89 18.19 8.62
N ASP A 254 11.53 17.35 9.58
CA ASP A 254 12.42 16.33 10.13
C ASP A 254 12.07 14.97 9.53
N ASP A 255 13.08 14.16 9.24
CA ASP A 255 12.92 12.76 8.87
C ASP A 255 12.12 12.01 9.95
N THR A 256 10.83 11.77 9.67
CA THR A 256 9.89 11.18 10.65
C THR A 256 10.03 9.67 10.72
N LEU A 257 10.39 9.04 9.60
CA LEU A 257 10.33 7.58 9.46
C LEU A 257 11.29 6.83 10.39
N PRO A 258 12.57 7.23 10.56
CA PRO A 258 13.48 6.56 11.47
C PRO A 258 13.01 6.55 12.93
N ALA A 259 12.25 7.57 13.34
CA ALA A 259 11.65 7.64 14.68
C ALA A 259 10.36 6.82 14.77
N LEU A 260 9.56 6.78 13.70
CA LEU A 260 8.26 6.09 13.65
C LEU A 260 8.40 4.57 13.59
N LEU A 261 9.27 4.04 12.72
CA LEU A 261 9.40 2.59 12.50
C LEU A 261 9.68 1.77 13.77
N PRO A 262 10.63 2.17 14.65
CA PRO A 262 10.84 1.46 15.92
C PRO A 262 9.62 1.53 16.84
N ARG A 263 8.87 2.64 16.83
CA ARG A 263 7.68 2.82 17.66
C ARG A 263 6.53 1.93 17.25
N LEU A 264 6.35 1.67 15.93
CA LEU A 264 5.37 0.71 15.43
C LEU A 264 5.59 -0.70 16.02
N ALA A 265 6.85 -1.11 16.15
CA ALA A 265 7.22 -2.42 16.69
C ALA A 265 7.17 -2.48 18.23
N SER A 266 7.47 -1.36 18.92
CA SER A 266 7.62 -1.32 20.38
C SER A 266 6.40 -0.79 21.14
N GLU A 267 5.49 -0.06 20.48
CA GLU A 267 4.32 0.52 21.12
C GLU A 267 2.99 -0.12 20.67
N LEU A 268 2.96 -0.81 19.52
CA LEU A 268 1.78 -1.50 19.01
C LEU A 268 1.91 -3.02 19.22
N PRO A 269 1.12 -3.61 20.13
CA PRO A 269 1.16 -5.05 20.37
C PRO A 269 0.85 -5.86 19.11
N ALA A 270 1.68 -6.84 18.84
CA ALA A 270 1.66 -7.63 17.60
C ALA A 270 0.35 -8.43 17.38
N ASP A 271 -0.35 -8.75 18.46
CA ASP A 271 -1.62 -9.50 18.41
C ASP A 271 -2.85 -8.58 18.31
N GLU A 272 -2.69 -7.27 18.61
CA GLU A 272 -3.78 -6.29 18.56
C GLU A 272 -3.69 -5.44 17.28
N TYR A 273 -2.51 -5.31 16.70
CA TYR A 273 -2.28 -4.47 15.52
C TYR A 273 -1.57 -5.22 14.40
N ARG A 274 -2.08 -5.04 13.21
CA ARG A 274 -1.38 -5.34 11.96
C ARG A 274 -0.87 -4.03 11.39
N VAL A 275 0.41 -3.98 10.97
CA VAL A 275 0.99 -2.80 10.33
C VAL A 275 1.31 -3.13 8.89
N ALA A 276 0.90 -2.25 7.97
CA ALA A 276 1.22 -2.37 6.55
C ALA A 276 1.69 -1.01 6.00
N ALA A 277 2.39 -1.01 4.88
CA ALA A 277 2.84 0.20 4.22
C ALA A 277 2.54 0.15 2.71
N VAL A 278 1.97 1.24 2.21
CA VAL A 278 1.81 1.53 0.78
C VAL A 278 2.74 2.68 0.45
N LEU A 279 3.70 2.45 -0.43
CA LEU A 279 4.62 3.48 -0.90
C LEU A 279 4.27 3.88 -2.33
N HIS A 280 4.38 5.17 -2.64
CA HIS A 280 4.06 5.64 -3.99
C HIS A 280 4.88 4.88 -5.06
N PRO A 281 4.31 4.55 -6.23
CA PRO A 281 5.02 3.86 -7.31
C PRO A 281 6.37 4.50 -7.68
N ASN A 282 6.47 5.83 -7.64
CA ASN A 282 7.73 6.53 -7.93
C ASN A 282 8.81 6.27 -6.87
N ILE A 283 8.45 6.01 -5.61
CA ILE A 283 9.40 5.56 -4.58
C ILE A 283 9.83 4.12 -4.91
N TRP A 284 8.84 3.25 -5.13
CA TRP A 284 9.06 1.83 -5.35
C TRP A 284 9.95 1.55 -6.57
N HIS A 285 9.64 2.19 -7.71
CA HIS A 285 10.39 2.02 -8.95
C HIS A 285 11.61 2.94 -9.06
N GLY A 286 11.59 4.13 -8.42
CA GLY A 286 12.70 5.08 -8.46
C GLY A 286 13.92 4.62 -7.66
N HIS A 287 13.71 4.11 -6.45
CA HIS A 287 14.78 3.54 -5.62
C HIS A 287 14.99 2.04 -5.86
N GLY A 288 14.00 1.36 -6.41
CA GLY A 288 13.98 -0.08 -6.63
C GLY A 288 13.45 -0.88 -5.41
N PRO A 289 12.65 -1.95 -5.66
CA PRO A 289 12.03 -2.76 -4.60
C PRO A 289 13.04 -3.35 -3.61
N GLY A 290 14.24 -3.74 -4.09
CA GLY A 290 15.30 -4.27 -3.26
C GLY A 290 15.83 -3.25 -2.26
N GLN A 291 16.01 -1.99 -2.66
CA GLN A 291 16.44 -0.91 -1.77
C GLN A 291 15.38 -0.59 -0.73
N ILE A 292 14.11 -0.53 -1.12
CA ILE A 292 12.99 -0.32 -0.20
C ILE A 292 12.93 -1.45 0.84
N LYS A 293 13.05 -2.70 0.39
CA LYS A 293 13.09 -3.86 1.29
C LYS A 293 14.29 -3.79 2.26
N ALA A 294 15.44 -3.28 1.82
CA ALA A 294 16.63 -3.10 2.68
C ALA A 294 16.41 -1.99 3.72
N TRP A 295 15.87 -0.83 3.35
CA TRP A 295 15.56 0.25 4.30
C TRP A 295 14.57 -0.16 5.37
N LEU A 296 13.57 -0.95 5.00
CA LEU A 296 12.49 -1.37 5.89
C LEU A 296 12.71 -2.78 6.50
N ASP A 297 13.88 -3.39 6.33
CA ASP A 297 14.13 -4.78 6.70
C ASP A 297 13.82 -5.07 8.18
N ARG A 298 14.30 -4.22 9.10
CA ARG A 298 14.01 -4.37 10.53
C ARG A 298 12.51 -4.32 10.82
N ALA A 299 11.78 -3.39 10.20
CA ALA A 299 10.34 -3.27 10.37
C ALA A 299 9.59 -4.47 9.76
N ARG A 300 10.06 -4.99 8.61
CA ARG A 300 9.52 -6.20 7.98
C ARG A 300 9.73 -7.43 8.87
N CYS A 301 10.92 -7.60 9.42
CA CYS A 301 11.18 -8.65 10.41
C CYS A 301 10.27 -8.52 11.65
N ALA A 302 9.89 -7.30 12.02
CA ALA A 302 8.93 -7.01 13.10
C ALA A 302 7.45 -7.23 12.68
N GLY A 303 7.18 -7.50 11.40
CA GLY A 303 5.85 -7.82 10.90
C GLY A 303 5.19 -6.75 10.03
N LEU A 304 5.92 -5.67 9.62
CA LEU A 304 5.43 -4.71 8.63
C LEU A 304 5.22 -5.41 7.28
N ALA A 305 3.99 -5.38 6.77
CA ALA A 305 3.67 -5.85 5.43
C ALA A 305 3.89 -4.74 4.39
N LEU A 306 4.62 -5.01 3.33
CA LEU A 306 4.71 -4.12 2.17
C LEU A 306 3.60 -4.49 1.20
N ILE A 307 2.79 -3.51 0.84
CA ILE A 307 1.65 -3.66 -0.08
C ILE A 307 2.10 -3.22 -1.47
N ASP A 308 1.70 -3.99 -2.48
CA ASP A 308 1.96 -3.61 -3.87
C ASP A 308 1.33 -2.25 -4.19
N PRO A 309 2.16 -1.28 -4.67
CA PRO A 309 1.68 0.08 -4.90
C PRO A 309 0.80 0.23 -6.15
N LEU A 310 0.68 -0.79 -6.99
CA LEU A 310 -0.09 -0.75 -8.22
C LEU A 310 -1.44 -1.45 -8.06
N GLU A 311 -1.42 -2.66 -7.50
CA GLU A 311 -2.56 -3.56 -7.47
C GLU A 311 -3.35 -3.46 -6.15
N ASP A 312 -2.68 -3.54 -5.00
CA ASP A 312 -3.32 -3.84 -3.71
C ASP A 312 -3.57 -2.63 -2.80
N TRP A 313 -3.08 -1.44 -3.17
CA TRP A 313 -3.17 -0.26 -2.30
C TRP A 313 -4.62 0.18 -1.99
N ARG A 314 -5.54 0.02 -2.97
CA ARG A 314 -6.97 0.39 -2.78
C ARG A 314 -7.64 -0.53 -1.76
N GLN A 315 -7.34 -1.82 -1.85
CA GLN A 315 -7.83 -2.85 -0.94
C GLN A 315 -7.27 -2.66 0.47
N ALA A 316 -5.97 -2.33 0.58
CA ALA A 316 -5.33 -2.01 1.86
C ALA A 316 -5.97 -0.77 2.50
N LEU A 317 -6.28 0.25 1.70
CA LEU A 317 -6.95 1.46 2.16
C LEU A 317 -8.36 1.17 2.68
N LEU A 318 -9.13 0.36 1.96
CA LEU A 318 -10.47 -0.09 2.38
C LEU A 318 -10.42 -0.96 3.66
N ALA A 319 -9.37 -1.74 3.83
CA ALA A 319 -9.17 -2.62 4.98
C ALA A 319 -8.71 -1.87 6.24
N ALA A 320 -8.09 -0.70 6.10
CA ALA A 320 -7.46 0.05 7.18
C ALA A 320 -8.47 0.52 8.24
N ASP A 321 -8.03 0.55 9.50
CA ASP A 321 -8.74 1.17 10.62
C ASP A 321 -8.21 2.59 10.89
N VAL A 322 -6.96 2.84 10.53
CA VAL A 322 -6.31 4.15 10.57
C VAL A 322 -5.22 4.24 9.53
N VAL A 323 -5.02 5.42 8.96
CA VAL A 323 -3.92 5.72 8.04
C VAL A 323 -2.99 6.73 8.70
N ILE A 324 -1.69 6.41 8.75
CA ILE A 324 -0.63 7.37 9.04
C ILE A 324 -0.01 7.74 7.69
N GLY A 325 -0.24 8.97 7.25
CA GLY A 325 0.10 9.36 5.89
C GLY A 325 0.65 10.79 5.78
N ASP A 326 0.68 11.27 4.56
CA ASP A 326 1.14 12.61 4.21
C ASP A 326 0.14 13.34 3.31
N HIS A 327 0.61 14.35 2.57
CA HIS A 327 -0.18 15.18 1.66
C HIS A 327 -0.53 14.49 0.31
N GLY A 328 -0.37 13.18 0.19
CA GLY A 328 -0.64 12.43 -1.04
C GLY A 328 -2.11 12.12 -1.26
N SER A 329 -2.46 11.83 -2.52
CA SER A 329 -3.82 11.47 -2.93
C SER A 329 -4.36 10.24 -2.19
N VAL A 330 -3.52 9.25 -1.89
CA VAL A 330 -3.94 8.02 -1.18
C VAL A 330 -4.41 8.33 0.24
N THR A 331 -3.71 9.24 0.94
CA THR A 331 -4.12 9.73 2.27
C THR A 331 -5.46 10.46 2.20
N TYR A 332 -5.68 11.27 1.16
CA TYR A 332 -6.96 11.95 0.97
C TYR A 332 -8.11 10.99 0.64
N TYR A 333 -7.86 9.96 -0.18
CA TYR A 333 -8.85 8.91 -0.43
C TYR A 333 -9.22 8.15 0.86
N ALA A 334 -8.28 7.92 1.79
CA ALA A 334 -8.61 7.35 3.10
C ALA A 334 -9.65 8.19 3.83
N ALA A 335 -9.42 9.50 3.92
CA ALA A 335 -10.36 10.43 4.54
C ALA A 335 -11.71 10.47 3.78
N ALA A 336 -11.69 10.43 2.43
CA ALA A 336 -12.89 10.37 1.61
C ALA A 336 -13.70 9.09 1.81
N LEU A 337 -13.04 7.98 2.15
CA LEU A 337 -13.69 6.72 2.54
C LEU A 337 -14.19 6.72 3.98
N GLY A 338 -13.87 7.75 4.76
CA GLY A 338 -14.23 7.88 6.17
C GLY A 338 -13.26 7.21 7.14
N THR A 339 -12.06 6.83 6.68
CA THR A 339 -11.02 6.25 7.53
C THR A 339 -10.30 7.35 8.31
N PRO A 340 -10.05 7.16 9.63
CA PRO A 340 -9.23 8.08 10.43
C PRO A 340 -7.84 8.29 9.84
N VAL A 341 -7.36 9.55 9.84
CA VAL A 341 -6.03 9.90 9.31
C VAL A 341 -5.23 10.64 10.36
N LEU A 342 -3.95 10.27 10.49
CA LEU A 342 -2.92 10.95 11.26
C LEU A 342 -1.81 11.39 10.31
N LEU A 343 -1.45 12.68 10.29
CA LEU A 343 -0.44 13.19 9.37
C LEU A 343 0.96 13.05 9.95
N GLY A 344 1.82 12.27 9.30
CA GLY A 344 3.24 12.17 9.61
C GLY A 344 4.08 13.24 8.90
N ALA A 345 3.57 13.80 7.78
CA ALA A 345 4.16 14.92 7.06
C ALA A 345 3.07 15.77 6.39
N ALA A 346 3.21 17.10 6.43
CA ALA A 346 2.17 18.04 5.98
C ALA A 346 2.74 19.30 5.30
N PRO A 347 3.47 19.21 4.17
CA PRO A 347 4.09 20.36 3.50
C PRO A 347 3.04 21.16 2.69
N LEU A 348 2.33 22.09 3.33
CA LEU A 348 1.29 22.90 2.70
C LEU A 348 1.80 23.77 1.53
N ASN A 349 3.07 24.19 1.55
CA ASN A 349 3.66 25.02 0.51
C ASN A 349 3.80 24.34 -0.86
N SER A 350 3.74 23.02 -0.92
CA SER A 350 3.76 22.21 -2.16
C SER A 350 2.37 22.03 -2.78
N LEU A 351 1.32 22.51 -2.11
CA LEU A 351 -0.06 22.34 -2.54
C LEU A 351 -0.65 23.67 -3.03
N ASP A 352 -1.66 23.55 -3.88
CA ASP A 352 -2.55 24.67 -4.19
C ASP A 352 -3.36 25.02 -2.93
N PRO A 353 -3.24 26.25 -2.39
CA PRO A 353 -3.93 26.66 -1.17
C PRO A 353 -5.45 26.65 -1.30
N ASP A 354 -5.97 26.75 -2.52
CA ASP A 354 -7.40 26.78 -2.83
C ASP A 354 -7.96 25.38 -3.11
N ALA A 355 -7.09 24.36 -3.19
CA ALA A 355 -7.52 22.98 -3.34
C ALA A 355 -8.08 22.39 -2.03
N PRO A 356 -9.16 21.58 -2.08
CA PRO A 356 -9.77 20.96 -0.90
C PRO A 356 -8.81 20.15 -0.03
N ILE A 357 -7.75 19.59 -0.61
CA ILE A 357 -6.72 18.87 0.14
C ILE A 357 -5.95 19.79 1.10
N ALA A 358 -5.77 21.07 0.76
CA ALA A 358 -5.09 22.01 1.65
C ALA A 358 -5.88 22.23 2.94
N ASP A 359 -7.21 22.35 2.85
CA ASP A 359 -8.09 22.46 4.01
C ASP A 359 -8.10 21.16 4.82
N PHE A 360 -8.13 20.02 4.16
CA PHE A 360 -8.01 18.71 4.80
C PHE A 360 -6.72 18.62 5.62
N ILE A 361 -5.57 18.97 5.05
CA ILE A 361 -4.26 18.93 5.75
C ILE A 361 -4.24 19.89 6.93
N ARG A 362 -4.83 21.09 6.82
CA ARG A 362 -4.90 22.06 7.94
C ARG A 362 -5.74 21.58 9.11
N THR A 363 -6.76 20.76 8.85
CA THR A 363 -7.73 20.31 9.86
C THR A 363 -7.48 18.91 10.39
N THR A 364 -6.62 18.14 9.75
CA THR A 364 -6.30 16.77 10.14
C THR A 364 -5.20 16.76 11.22
N PRO A 365 -5.33 15.94 12.28
CA PRO A 365 -4.34 15.88 13.34
C PRO A 365 -2.97 15.38 12.83
N GLY A 366 -1.91 16.02 13.30
CA GLY A 366 -0.52 15.60 13.06
C GLY A 366 -0.07 14.56 14.07
N LEU A 367 0.86 13.68 13.66
CA LEU A 367 1.52 12.73 14.53
C LEU A 367 2.44 13.48 15.52
N ASP A 368 2.18 13.31 16.82
CA ASP A 368 3.09 13.81 17.85
C ASP A 368 4.20 12.78 18.13
N ALA A 369 5.43 13.14 17.78
CA ALA A 369 6.59 12.28 18.01
C ALA A 369 6.89 12.01 19.51
N ARG A 370 6.36 12.83 20.43
CA ARG A 370 6.59 12.73 21.87
C ARG A 370 5.52 11.96 22.63
N ALA A 371 4.28 11.98 22.13
CA ALA A 371 3.16 11.25 22.74
C ALA A 371 3.21 9.76 22.37
N PRO A 372 2.73 8.84 23.24
CA PRO A 372 2.66 7.40 22.93
C PRO A 372 1.86 7.14 21.66
N LEU A 373 2.44 6.40 20.70
CA LEU A 373 1.82 6.12 19.40
C LEU A 373 0.50 5.35 19.55
N ARG A 374 0.49 4.30 20.39
CA ARG A 374 -0.73 3.52 20.65
C ARG A 374 -1.87 4.42 21.12
N GLY A 375 -1.59 5.32 22.07
CA GLY A 375 -2.60 6.23 22.60
C GLY A 375 -3.18 7.17 21.54
N GLN A 376 -2.34 7.68 20.62
CA GLN A 376 -2.80 8.52 19.52
C GLN A 376 -3.67 7.74 18.53
N VAL A 377 -3.24 6.53 18.16
CA VAL A 377 -3.97 5.65 17.22
C VAL A 377 -5.32 5.25 17.80
N ASP A 378 -5.35 4.78 19.05
CA ASP A 378 -6.57 4.32 19.71
C ASP A 378 -7.57 5.47 19.92
N ALA A 379 -7.11 6.61 20.44
CA ALA A 379 -7.97 7.78 20.65
C ALA A 379 -8.55 8.28 19.32
N LEU A 380 -7.75 8.28 18.25
CA LEU A 380 -8.22 8.70 16.94
C LEU A 380 -9.28 7.74 16.39
N ILE A 381 -9.07 6.42 16.47
CA ILE A 381 -10.05 5.42 15.99
C ILE A 381 -11.36 5.53 16.77
N GLU A 382 -11.29 5.70 18.10
CA GLU A 382 -12.45 5.72 18.99
C GLU A 382 -13.27 7.01 18.89
N SER A 383 -12.62 8.15 18.66
CA SER A 383 -13.27 9.46 18.58
C SER A 383 -13.56 9.95 17.16
N HIS A 384 -13.18 9.18 16.13
CA HIS A 384 -13.24 9.63 14.75
C HIS A 384 -14.67 9.90 14.27
N VAL A 385 -14.85 11.09 13.74
CA VAL A 385 -16.03 11.48 12.97
C VAL A 385 -15.58 11.80 11.55
N PRO A 386 -16.10 11.07 10.53
CA PRO A 386 -15.70 11.31 9.15
C PRO A 386 -15.93 12.77 8.72
N GLN A 387 -14.90 13.39 8.16
CA GLN A 387 -15.01 14.75 7.63
C GLN A 387 -15.79 14.69 6.30
N PRO A 388 -16.84 15.51 6.13
CA PRO A 388 -17.64 15.48 4.90
C PRO A 388 -16.91 16.05 3.67
N GLY A 389 -15.91 16.91 3.88
CA GLY A 389 -15.16 17.58 2.83
C GLY A 389 -14.46 16.61 1.87
N PRO A 390 -13.58 15.72 2.36
CA PRO A 390 -12.86 14.79 1.48
C PRO A 390 -13.78 13.94 0.60
N MET A 391 -14.83 13.34 1.15
CA MET A 391 -15.80 12.55 0.37
C MET A 391 -16.49 13.41 -0.69
N ARG A 392 -16.97 14.60 -0.29
CA ARG A 392 -17.70 15.52 -1.18
C ARG A 392 -16.84 15.99 -2.35
N PHE A 393 -15.58 16.37 -2.07
CA PHE A 393 -14.73 17.02 -3.08
C PHE A 393 -13.91 16.02 -3.93
N THR A 394 -13.91 14.73 -3.60
CA THR A 394 -13.26 13.71 -4.44
C THR A 394 -14.03 13.48 -5.73
N SER A 395 -15.35 13.39 -5.67
CA SER A 395 -16.21 13.26 -6.85
C SER A 395 -17.58 13.86 -6.56
N SER A 396 -18.08 14.69 -7.46
CA SER A 396 -19.45 15.24 -7.36
C SER A 396 -20.51 14.31 -7.94
N VAL A 397 -20.09 13.25 -8.64
CA VAL A 397 -20.94 12.27 -9.34
C VAL A 397 -20.49 10.84 -9.03
N PRO A 398 -20.51 10.42 -7.74
CA PRO A 398 -20.05 9.08 -7.35
C PRO A 398 -20.86 7.98 -8.05
N GLY A 399 -20.16 6.97 -8.60
CA GLY A 399 -20.75 5.85 -9.33
C GLY A 399 -21.08 6.13 -10.79
N GLU A 400 -20.86 7.37 -11.30
CA GLU A 400 -21.18 7.72 -12.68
C GLU A 400 -19.94 7.85 -13.59
N ALA A 401 -18.72 7.73 -13.07
CA ALA A 401 -17.51 7.99 -13.84
C ALA A 401 -17.41 7.10 -15.08
N ALA A 402 -17.74 5.83 -14.98
CA ALA A 402 -17.71 4.91 -16.11
C ALA A 402 -18.60 5.36 -17.27
N VAL A 403 -19.86 5.70 -16.97
CA VAL A 403 -20.84 6.12 -17.99
C VAL A 403 -20.44 7.45 -18.62
N ARG A 404 -19.98 8.41 -17.82
CA ARG A 404 -19.59 9.74 -18.29
C ARG A 404 -18.32 9.71 -19.14
N LEU A 405 -17.32 8.95 -18.70
CA LEU A 405 -16.08 8.77 -19.44
C LEU A 405 -16.30 8.04 -20.76
N ARG A 406 -17.06 6.93 -20.76
CA ARG A 406 -17.36 6.22 -22.01
C ARG A 406 -18.09 7.13 -23.00
N ARG A 407 -19.06 7.90 -22.55
CA ARG A 407 -19.75 8.89 -23.39
C ARG A 407 -18.79 9.92 -23.98
N ALA A 408 -17.85 10.42 -23.18
CA ALA A 408 -16.85 11.37 -23.65
C ALA A 408 -15.91 10.74 -24.67
N PHE A 409 -15.44 9.51 -24.45
CA PHE A 409 -14.55 8.79 -25.36
C PHE A 409 -15.21 8.54 -26.72
N TYR A 410 -16.42 7.98 -26.71
CA TYR A 410 -17.14 7.68 -27.94
C TYR A 410 -17.64 8.95 -28.66
N GLY A 411 -17.94 10.00 -27.89
CA GLY A 411 -18.26 11.31 -28.45
C GLY A 411 -17.08 11.92 -29.24
N LEU A 412 -15.87 11.87 -28.68
CA LEU A 412 -14.65 12.33 -29.37
C LEU A 412 -14.31 11.48 -30.60
N MET A 413 -14.52 10.18 -30.54
CA MET A 413 -14.34 9.29 -31.68
C MET A 413 -15.42 9.45 -32.77
N ALA A 414 -16.47 10.23 -32.53
CA ALA A 414 -17.67 10.28 -33.37
C ALA A 414 -18.21 8.87 -33.69
N ALA A 415 -18.26 8.00 -32.68
CA ALA A 415 -18.68 6.61 -32.79
C ALA A 415 -19.86 6.33 -31.83
N PRO A 416 -20.78 5.40 -32.18
CA PRO A 416 -21.81 4.97 -31.25
C PRO A 416 -21.21 4.21 -30.08
N GLU A 417 -21.72 4.43 -28.86
CA GLU A 417 -21.34 3.63 -27.70
C GLU A 417 -21.82 2.17 -27.85
N PRO A 418 -21.07 1.18 -27.31
CA PRO A 418 -21.54 -0.18 -27.20
C PRO A 418 -22.88 -0.27 -26.44
N PRO A 419 -23.78 -1.21 -26.80
CA PRO A 419 -25.11 -1.29 -26.19
C PRO A 419 -25.11 -1.77 -24.73
N GLY A 420 -24.01 -2.39 -24.27
CA GLY A 420 -23.85 -2.86 -22.89
C GLY A 420 -23.62 -1.71 -21.88
N PRO A 421 -23.73 -1.98 -20.58
CA PRO A 421 -23.44 -1.00 -19.55
C PRO A 421 -21.95 -0.61 -19.55
N ALA A 422 -21.64 0.65 -19.18
CA ALA A 422 -20.28 1.07 -18.91
C ALA A 422 -19.87 0.58 -17.52
N LEU A 423 -18.91 -0.30 -17.43
CA LEU A 423 -18.48 -0.93 -16.19
C LEU A 423 -16.97 -0.75 -15.98
N LEU A 424 -16.58 -0.57 -14.73
CA LEU A 424 -15.19 -0.64 -14.28
C LEU A 424 -14.92 -2.01 -13.69
N LEU A 425 -13.68 -2.49 -13.77
CA LEU A 425 -13.32 -3.76 -13.15
C LEU A 425 -13.44 -3.67 -11.62
N PRO A 426 -13.98 -4.71 -10.97
CA PRO A 426 -13.96 -4.80 -9.52
C PRO A 426 -12.53 -4.89 -9.00
N LEU A 427 -12.31 -4.49 -7.74
CA LEU A 427 -11.01 -4.68 -7.10
C LEU A 427 -10.80 -6.17 -6.81
N PRO A 428 -9.66 -6.76 -7.24
CA PRO A 428 -9.34 -8.16 -6.94
C PRO A 428 -9.05 -8.34 -5.44
N LEU A 429 -8.96 -9.59 -4.98
CA LEU A 429 -8.42 -9.86 -3.66
C LEU A 429 -6.90 -9.61 -3.68
N PRO A 430 -6.36 -8.92 -2.66
CA PRO A 430 -4.92 -8.72 -2.55
C PRO A 430 -4.20 -10.06 -2.29
N ASP A 431 -2.99 -10.18 -2.85
CA ASP A 431 -2.10 -11.33 -2.64
C ASP A 431 -0.72 -10.84 -2.17
N PRO A 432 -0.63 -10.28 -0.95
CA PRO A 432 0.61 -9.71 -0.45
C PRO A 432 1.67 -10.80 -0.21
N GLU A 433 2.94 -10.43 -0.38
CA GLU A 433 4.05 -11.30 0.02
C GLU A 433 3.87 -11.76 1.49
N PRO A 434 3.97 -13.06 1.78
CA PRO A 434 3.90 -13.55 3.15
C PRO A 434 4.94 -12.85 4.04
N THR A 435 4.49 -12.24 5.13
CA THR A 435 5.36 -11.58 6.08
C THR A 435 5.66 -12.52 7.24
N LEU A 436 6.86 -13.09 7.27
CA LEU A 436 7.32 -13.89 8.40
C LEU A 436 7.91 -12.96 9.46
N ARG A 437 7.31 -12.95 10.66
CA ARG A 437 7.84 -12.21 11.80
C ARG A 437 8.99 -12.98 12.43
N THR A 438 10.21 -12.49 12.25
CA THR A 438 11.45 -13.09 12.76
C THR A 438 12.16 -12.22 13.79
N ALA A 439 11.69 -10.98 14.03
CA ALA A 439 12.20 -10.16 15.12
C ALA A 439 11.89 -10.80 16.47
N PRO A 440 12.79 -10.68 17.47
CA PRO A 440 12.52 -11.08 18.83
C PRO A 440 11.26 -10.42 19.39
N LEU A 441 10.44 -11.18 20.11
CA LEU A 441 9.23 -10.71 20.75
C LEU A 441 9.46 -10.52 22.25
N TYR A 442 9.30 -9.31 22.72
CA TYR A 442 9.25 -8.97 24.14
C TYR A 442 7.82 -9.21 24.62
N VAL A 443 7.67 -10.17 25.51
CA VAL A 443 6.37 -10.67 25.93
C VAL A 443 6.11 -10.27 27.37
N LEU A 444 4.98 -9.59 27.60
CA LEU A 444 4.45 -9.31 28.93
C LEU A 444 3.31 -10.28 29.19
N THR A 445 3.35 -10.96 30.36
CA THR A 445 2.35 -11.96 30.74
C THR A 445 1.81 -11.69 32.14
N ARG A 446 0.54 -12.05 32.32
CA ARG A 446 -0.11 -12.03 33.63
C ARG A 446 -1.00 -13.25 33.77
N VAL A 447 -0.65 -14.13 34.73
CA VAL A 447 -1.45 -15.28 35.08
C VAL A 447 -2.58 -14.83 36.01
N LEU A 448 -3.82 -15.10 35.64
CA LEU A 448 -5.02 -14.74 36.40
C LEU A 448 -5.48 -15.90 37.30
N ALA A 449 -6.57 -15.67 38.03
CA ALA A 449 -7.22 -16.75 38.76
C ALA A 449 -7.83 -17.77 37.78
N GLY A 450 -7.66 -19.08 38.07
CA GLY A 450 -8.07 -20.14 37.15
C GLY A 450 -7.08 -20.34 35.99
N PRO A 451 -7.50 -21.05 34.91
CA PRO A 451 -6.63 -21.40 33.79
C PRO A 451 -6.60 -20.26 32.72
N GLU A 452 -6.34 -19.04 33.16
CA GLU A 452 -6.33 -17.86 32.26
C GLU A 452 -4.99 -17.14 32.32
N VAL A 453 -4.43 -16.80 31.14
CA VAL A 453 -3.18 -16.05 30.98
C VAL A 453 -3.41 -14.92 29.97
N VAL A 454 -3.10 -13.70 30.38
CA VAL A 454 -3.02 -12.53 29.48
C VAL A 454 -1.64 -12.44 28.89
N VAL A 455 -1.54 -12.30 27.58
CA VAL A 455 -0.27 -12.19 26.85
C VAL A 455 -0.31 -10.95 25.97
N THR A 456 0.75 -10.14 26.03
CA THR A 456 0.96 -8.98 25.15
C THR A 456 2.37 -9.06 24.56
N ARG A 457 2.50 -9.07 23.24
CA ARG A 457 3.78 -9.25 22.55
C ARG A 457 4.15 -8.01 21.74
N TYR A 458 5.41 -7.58 21.85
CA TYR A 458 5.97 -6.46 21.09
C TYR A 458 7.18 -6.94 20.27
N ALA A 459 7.28 -6.55 19.01
CA ALA A 459 8.36 -6.95 18.10
C ALA A 459 9.58 -6.00 18.16
N GLY A 460 9.77 -5.31 19.24
CA GLY A 460 10.87 -4.40 19.49
C GLY A 460 11.04 -4.16 20.99
N PRO A 461 12.24 -3.72 21.46
CA PRO A 461 12.42 -3.38 22.84
C PRO A 461 11.55 -2.17 23.18
N ALA A 462 10.43 -2.43 23.83
CA ALA A 462 9.61 -1.36 24.38
C ALA A 462 10.41 -0.59 25.44
N ARG A 463 10.27 0.75 25.52
CA ARG A 463 10.33 1.41 26.80
C ARG A 463 9.41 0.62 27.72
N GLU A 464 9.90 0.22 28.91
CA GLU A 464 9.22 -0.69 29.84
C GLU A 464 7.71 -0.80 29.61
N PRO A 465 7.18 -2.01 29.31
CA PRO A 465 5.75 -2.15 29.03
C PRO A 465 4.98 -1.54 30.19
N ALA A 466 4.15 -0.56 29.94
CA ALA A 466 3.28 0.03 30.95
C ALA A 466 2.27 -1.04 31.39
N GLY A 467 2.60 -1.85 32.38
CA GLY A 467 1.74 -2.91 32.88
C GLY A 467 2.41 -3.75 33.96
N ALA A 468 1.63 -4.18 34.97
CA ALA A 468 2.07 -5.18 35.94
C ALA A 468 2.04 -6.56 35.31
N GLY A 469 3.16 -7.29 35.33
CA GLY A 469 3.25 -8.65 34.80
C GLY A 469 4.71 -9.12 34.72
N ASP A 470 4.89 -10.40 34.43
CA ASP A 470 6.20 -10.99 34.21
C ASP A 470 6.58 -10.85 32.72
N THR A 471 7.87 -10.68 32.47
CA THR A 471 8.40 -10.52 31.10
C THR A 471 9.26 -11.71 30.71
N HIS A 472 9.22 -12.07 29.43
CA HIS A 472 10.14 -13.05 28.85
C HIS A 472 10.39 -12.73 27.37
N LEU A 473 11.41 -13.37 26.80
CA LEU A 473 11.81 -13.21 25.42
C LEU A 473 11.39 -14.43 24.59
N ALA A 474 10.53 -14.22 23.59
CA ALA A 474 10.15 -15.27 22.63
C ALA A 474 10.77 -14.95 21.25
N VAL A 475 11.52 -15.90 20.68
CA VAL A 475 12.32 -15.67 19.49
C VAL A 475 12.03 -16.72 18.43
N HIS A 476 11.81 -16.26 17.19
CA HIS A 476 11.73 -17.17 16.04
C HIS A 476 13.10 -17.77 15.72
N GLU A 477 13.18 -19.08 15.43
CA GLU A 477 14.45 -19.77 15.16
C GLU A 477 15.24 -19.11 14.02
N ASP A 478 14.56 -18.60 12.98
CA ASP A 478 15.19 -17.94 11.84
C ASP A 478 15.50 -16.43 12.09
N THR A 479 15.56 -16.00 13.34
CA THR A 479 15.98 -14.63 13.66
C THR A 479 17.38 -14.35 13.16
N ARG A 480 17.62 -13.10 12.71
CA ARG A 480 18.95 -12.63 12.31
C ARG A 480 19.82 -12.21 13.47
N ASP A 481 19.28 -12.23 14.70
CA ASP A 481 20.00 -11.85 15.91
C ASP A 481 20.33 -13.09 16.76
N PRO A 482 21.53 -13.69 16.57
CA PRO A 482 21.93 -14.88 17.32
C PRO A 482 22.13 -14.61 18.82
N GLY A 483 22.40 -13.34 19.19
CA GLY A 483 22.50 -12.92 20.60
C GLY A 483 21.15 -13.02 21.29
N GLN A 484 20.09 -12.52 20.67
CA GLN A 484 18.73 -12.64 21.21
C GLN A 484 18.23 -14.09 21.21
N LEU A 485 18.58 -14.86 20.19
CA LEU A 485 18.26 -16.29 20.16
C LEU A 485 18.91 -17.05 21.33
N GLY A 486 20.15 -16.71 21.66
CA GLY A 486 20.86 -17.30 22.81
C GLY A 486 20.29 -16.90 24.18
N LEU A 487 19.53 -15.80 24.25
CA LEU A 487 18.87 -15.31 25.47
C LEU A 487 17.39 -15.66 25.55
N ALA A 488 16.84 -16.36 24.53
CA ALA A 488 15.42 -16.65 24.44
C ALA A 488 14.94 -17.59 25.55
N ASP A 489 13.87 -17.20 26.22
CA ASP A 489 13.12 -18.08 27.13
C ASP A 489 12.24 -19.06 26.34
N VAL A 490 11.67 -18.58 25.22
CA VAL A 490 10.84 -19.37 24.30
C VAL A 490 11.41 -19.25 22.88
N VAL A 491 11.75 -20.38 22.27
CA VAL A 491 12.11 -20.45 20.85
C VAL A 491 10.95 -21.07 20.08
N PHE A 492 10.53 -20.44 19.00
CA PHE A 492 9.43 -20.93 18.19
C PHE A 492 9.73 -20.92 16.69
N ARG A 493 8.97 -21.69 15.92
CA ARG A 493 8.93 -21.67 14.45
C ARG A 493 7.56 -22.01 13.91
N TYR A 494 7.32 -21.65 12.65
CA TYR A 494 6.18 -22.08 11.86
C TYR A 494 6.61 -23.12 10.83
N GLY A 495 5.77 -24.13 10.57
CA GLY A 495 6.06 -25.10 9.52
C GLY A 495 5.08 -26.26 9.48
N ALA A 496 5.05 -26.97 8.36
CA ALA A 496 4.28 -28.21 8.26
C ALA A 496 4.85 -29.29 9.19
N PRO A 497 4.01 -30.04 9.91
CA PRO A 497 4.48 -31.07 10.86
C PRO A 497 5.22 -32.22 10.20
N GLY A 498 5.12 -32.38 8.90
CA GLY A 498 5.81 -33.40 8.10
C GLY A 498 6.96 -32.88 7.23
N ASP A 499 7.43 -31.65 7.46
CA ASP A 499 8.53 -31.08 6.69
C ASP A 499 9.84 -31.86 6.94
N PRO A 500 10.41 -32.56 5.93
CA PRO A 500 11.57 -33.41 6.11
C PRO A 500 12.84 -32.67 6.55
N ARG A 501 12.88 -31.33 6.33
CA ARG A 501 14.03 -30.49 6.73
C ARG A 501 14.18 -30.40 8.25
N PHE A 502 13.08 -30.51 8.98
CA PHE A 502 13.02 -30.28 10.44
C PHE A 502 12.65 -31.54 11.22
N GLY A 503 12.14 -32.57 10.55
CA GLY A 503 11.63 -33.76 11.19
C GLY A 503 10.34 -33.54 11.98
N PRO A 504 9.93 -34.50 12.82
CA PRO A 504 8.75 -34.35 13.67
C PRO A 504 8.91 -33.17 14.65
N PRO A 505 7.81 -32.40 14.94
CA PRO A 505 7.85 -31.26 15.83
C PRO A 505 8.50 -31.51 17.20
N GLY A 506 8.22 -32.64 17.82
CA GLY A 506 8.82 -33.01 19.13
C GLY A 506 10.33 -33.24 19.07
N ARG A 507 10.85 -33.77 17.95
CA ARG A 507 12.29 -33.96 17.73
C ARG A 507 12.98 -32.62 17.51
N TRP A 508 12.42 -31.76 16.63
CA TRP A 508 12.92 -30.39 16.44
C TRP A 508 12.99 -29.64 17.77
N ALA A 509 11.91 -29.71 18.58
CA ALA A 509 11.86 -29.03 19.86
C ALA A 509 12.96 -29.53 20.84
N ALA A 510 13.24 -30.82 20.85
CA ALA A 510 14.34 -31.38 21.63
C ALA A 510 15.71 -30.84 21.18
N GLU A 511 15.95 -30.83 19.85
CA GLU A 511 17.20 -30.32 19.27
C GLU A 511 17.40 -28.82 19.58
N VAL A 512 16.32 -28.00 19.59
CA VAL A 512 16.35 -26.58 19.98
C VAL A 512 16.74 -26.43 21.45
N LEU A 513 16.11 -27.18 22.34
CA LEU A 513 16.40 -27.12 23.78
C LEU A 513 17.84 -27.57 24.10
N ASP A 514 18.38 -28.59 23.41
CA ASP A 514 19.77 -29.01 23.57
C ASP A 514 20.75 -27.93 23.10
N ARG A 515 20.44 -27.23 22.00
CA ARG A 515 21.27 -26.18 21.43
C ARG A 515 21.24 -24.88 22.23
N HIS A 516 20.13 -24.55 22.88
CA HIS A 516 19.92 -23.32 23.63
C HIS A 516 19.68 -23.61 25.13
N PRO A 517 20.73 -23.69 25.97
CA PRO A 517 20.60 -24.08 27.39
C PRO A 517 19.70 -23.13 28.23
N HIS A 518 19.57 -21.87 27.85
CA HIS A 518 18.70 -20.90 28.55
C HIS A 518 17.24 -20.99 28.13
N CYS A 519 16.95 -21.62 26.99
CA CYS A 519 15.58 -21.75 26.50
C CYS A 519 14.78 -22.68 27.45
N ALA A 520 13.70 -22.15 28.01
CA ALA A 520 12.81 -22.91 28.90
C ALA A 520 11.79 -23.74 28.11
N LEU A 521 11.46 -23.33 26.87
CA LEU A 521 10.39 -23.92 26.09
C LEU A 521 10.61 -23.77 24.58
N ALA A 522 10.43 -24.82 23.81
CA ALA A 522 10.43 -24.79 22.34
C ALA A 522 9.03 -25.08 21.79
N ALA A 523 8.59 -24.30 20.77
CA ALA A 523 7.25 -24.38 20.20
C ALA A 523 7.28 -24.48 18.66
N TYR A 524 6.64 -25.50 18.12
CA TYR A 524 6.46 -25.69 16.69
C TYR A 524 4.99 -25.40 16.32
N VAL A 525 4.72 -24.30 15.64
CA VAL A 525 3.39 -23.97 15.14
C VAL A 525 3.12 -24.82 13.91
N THR A 526 2.16 -25.73 14.03
CA THR A 526 1.86 -26.77 13.03
C THR A 526 0.71 -26.42 12.10
N GLY A 527 -0.01 -25.34 12.40
CA GLY A 527 -1.17 -24.88 11.62
C GLY A 527 -1.76 -23.59 12.20
N PRO A 528 -2.82 -23.06 11.60
CA PRO A 528 -3.41 -21.77 11.98
C PRO A 528 -4.03 -21.74 13.38
N SER A 529 -4.31 -22.91 13.97
CA SER A 529 -4.94 -23.01 15.30
C SER A 529 -4.20 -23.94 16.24
N SER A 530 -3.01 -24.44 15.88
CA SER A 530 -2.32 -25.48 16.65
C SER A 530 -0.81 -25.30 16.71
N CYS A 531 -0.23 -25.67 17.86
CA CYS A 531 1.21 -25.80 18.03
C CYS A 531 1.54 -26.99 18.93
N VAL A 532 2.78 -27.49 18.76
CA VAL A 532 3.40 -28.48 19.63
C VAL A 532 4.44 -27.76 20.49
N VAL A 533 4.39 -27.96 21.79
CA VAL A 533 5.22 -27.25 22.76
C VAL A 533 5.99 -28.28 23.60
N ARG A 534 7.29 -28.10 23.71
CA ARG A 534 8.14 -28.90 24.57
C ARG A 534 8.78 -28.02 25.66
N PRO A 535 8.35 -28.12 26.91
CA PRO A 535 9.08 -27.55 28.03
C PRO A 535 10.41 -28.28 28.23
N ARG A 536 11.42 -27.58 28.79
CA ARG A 536 12.71 -28.22 29.13
C ARG A 536 12.54 -29.38 30.11
N GLU A 537 11.64 -29.20 31.08
CA GLU A 537 11.23 -30.23 32.02
C GLU A 537 9.76 -30.56 31.81
N GLY A 538 9.46 -31.80 31.47
CA GLY A 538 8.08 -32.26 31.30
C GLY A 538 7.76 -32.87 29.95
N ALA A 539 6.51 -33.28 29.79
CA ALA A 539 6.01 -33.95 28.59
C ALA A 539 5.82 -33.00 27.42
N LEU A 540 5.91 -33.56 26.21
CA LEU A 540 5.50 -32.88 24.99
C LEU A 540 3.99 -32.59 25.03
N LEU A 541 3.58 -31.37 24.67
CA LEU A 541 2.21 -30.93 24.66
C LEU A 541 1.77 -30.56 23.26
N ARG A 542 0.53 -30.91 22.90
CA ARG A 542 -0.17 -30.34 21.76
C ARG A 542 -1.20 -29.35 22.27
N LEU A 543 -1.16 -28.16 21.73
CA LEU A 543 -2.12 -27.10 22.02
C LEU A 543 -2.95 -26.82 20.76
N ALA A 544 -4.27 -26.77 20.91
CA ALA A 544 -5.18 -26.50 19.81
C ALA A 544 -6.34 -25.62 20.28
N SER A 545 -6.64 -24.59 19.52
CA SER A 545 -7.85 -23.79 19.68
C SER A 545 -8.92 -24.18 18.67
N GLY A 546 -10.16 -23.77 18.88
CA GLY A 546 -11.22 -23.93 17.89
C GLY A 546 -10.89 -23.17 16.59
N ALA A 547 -11.43 -23.61 15.47
CA ALA A 547 -11.21 -22.99 14.15
C ALA A 547 -11.65 -21.51 14.06
N GLU A 548 -12.53 -21.10 14.98
CA GLU A 548 -12.97 -19.70 15.11
C GLU A 548 -11.98 -18.80 15.86
N ALA A 549 -10.99 -19.39 16.56
CA ALA A 549 -9.94 -18.64 17.23
C ALA A 549 -8.93 -18.14 16.21
N ASP A 550 -8.99 -16.87 15.89
CA ASP A 550 -8.12 -16.19 14.93
C ASP A 550 -6.92 -15.58 15.66
N ALA A 551 -6.17 -16.44 16.38
CA ALA A 551 -4.99 -16.05 17.13
C ALA A 551 -3.76 -16.78 16.58
N ASP A 552 -2.60 -16.13 16.64
CA ASP A 552 -1.32 -16.75 16.32
C ASP A 552 -0.99 -17.82 17.37
N PRO A 553 -0.90 -19.13 17.01
CA PRO A 553 -0.66 -20.18 17.99
C PRO A 553 0.69 -20.09 18.72
N ALA A 554 1.66 -19.31 18.22
CA ALA A 554 2.90 -19.02 18.94
C ALA A 554 2.64 -18.31 20.29
N VAL A 555 1.50 -17.61 20.45
CA VAL A 555 1.11 -16.96 21.71
C VAL A 555 0.86 -17.98 22.82
N TYR A 556 0.41 -19.20 22.46
CA TYR A 556 0.11 -20.26 23.43
C TYR A 556 1.38 -20.74 24.12
N ALA A 557 2.52 -20.75 23.42
CA ALA A 557 3.82 -21.07 24.01
C ALA A 557 4.21 -20.10 25.13
N SER A 558 4.04 -18.80 24.89
CA SER A 558 4.26 -17.77 25.91
C SER A 558 3.31 -17.89 27.09
N ALA A 559 2.06 -18.28 26.85
CA ALA A 559 1.10 -18.52 27.94
C ALA A 559 1.48 -19.76 28.77
N VAL A 560 1.93 -20.86 28.14
CA VAL A 560 2.45 -22.04 28.85
C VAL A 560 3.71 -21.69 29.65
N HIS A 561 4.64 -20.92 29.08
CA HIS A 561 5.83 -20.46 29.78
C HIS A 561 5.46 -19.69 31.05
N ALA A 562 4.56 -18.70 30.94
CA ALA A 562 4.09 -17.90 32.09
C ALA A 562 3.39 -18.77 33.15
N TRP A 563 2.60 -19.75 32.71
CA TRP A 563 1.94 -20.71 33.60
C TRP A 563 2.93 -21.51 34.46
N LEU A 564 3.98 -22.04 33.83
CA LEU A 564 5.03 -22.82 34.50
C LEU A 564 5.89 -21.91 35.40
N ALA A 565 6.24 -20.71 34.94
CA ALA A 565 7.00 -19.73 35.74
C ALA A 565 6.25 -19.31 37.01
N ALA A 566 4.91 -19.30 36.97
CA ALA A 566 4.07 -19.07 38.14
C ALA A 566 3.96 -20.30 39.10
N GLY A 567 4.75 -21.34 38.87
CA GLY A 567 4.79 -22.58 39.70
C GLY A 567 3.57 -23.48 39.52
N ARG A 568 2.79 -23.32 38.47
CA ARG A 568 1.64 -24.16 38.15
C ARG A 568 2.06 -25.42 37.37
N THR A 569 1.28 -26.49 37.45
CA THR A 569 1.65 -27.80 36.88
C THR A 569 1.12 -28.00 35.45
N LEU A 570 1.81 -28.83 34.67
CA LEU A 570 1.32 -29.28 33.36
C LEU A 570 0.05 -30.14 33.47
N ALA A 571 -0.09 -30.90 34.56
CA ALA A 571 -1.28 -31.74 34.80
C ALA A 571 -2.55 -30.89 34.83
N ALA A 572 -2.53 -29.73 35.51
CA ALA A 572 -3.66 -28.81 35.55
C ALA A 572 -3.99 -28.24 34.17
N LEU A 573 -2.96 -27.97 33.32
CA LEU A 573 -3.21 -27.51 31.92
C LEU A 573 -3.89 -28.61 31.09
N VAL A 574 -3.53 -29.87 31.28
CA VAL A 574 -4.12 -30.98 30.51
C VAL A 574 -5.56 -31.24 30.98
N GLU A 575 -5.84 -31.08 32.28
CA GLU A 575 -7.17 -31.29 32.85
C GLU A 575 -8.15 -30.16 32.51
N ASP A 576 -7.75 -28.89 32.66
CA ASP A 576 -8.63 -27.71 32.57
C ASP A 576 -8.55 -26.98 31.22
N GLY A 577 -7.53 -27.25 30.40
CA GLY A 577 -7.18 -26.43 29.24
C GLY A 577 -6.57 -25.10 29.66
N LEU A 578 -6.45 -24.15 28.71
CA LEU A 578 -5.90 -22.82 28.94
C LEU A 578 -6.70 -21.78 28.20
N THR A 579 -7.12 -20.73 28.88
CA THR A 579 -7.65 -19.53 28.22
C THR A 579 -6.54 -18.52 28.03
N VAL A 580 -6.20 -18.23 26.78
CA VAL A 580 -5.20 -17.23 26.42
C VAL A 580 -5.90 -15.96 25.96
N ARG A 581 -5.60 -14.85 26.60
CA ARG A 581 -6.17 -13.54 26.25
C ARG A 581 -5.10 -12.67 25.59
N THR A 582 -5.42 -12.18 24.37
CA THR A 582 -4.63 -11.20 23.63
C THR A 582 -5.50 -9.97 23.36
N GLY A 583 -5.12 -8.82 23.91
CA GLY A 583 -5.97 -7.63 23.85
C GLY A 583 -7.39 -7.89 24.36
N PRO A 584 -8.44 -7.53 23.59
CA PRO A 584 -9.83 -7.73 23.99
C PRO A 584 -10.33 -9.17 23.80
N THR A 585 -9.59 -10.04 23.09
CA THR A 585 -10.02 -11.39 22.69
C THR A 585 -9.48 -12.46 23.64
N GLY A 586 -10.33 -13.42 24.02
CA GLY A 586 -9.95 -14.61 24.77
C GLY A 586 -10.15 -15.88 23.93
N HIS A 587 -9.16 -16.78 23.95
CA HIS A 587 -9.16 -18.02 23.19
C HIS A 587 -9.03 -19.19 24.14
N HIS A 588 -10.00 -20.12 24.10
CA HIS A 588 -9.86 -21.37 24.82
C HIS A 588 -8.98 -22.34 24.03
N VAL A 589 -7.94 -22.86 24.67
CA VAL A 589 -6.93 -23.74 24.08
C VAL A 589 -6.99 -25.08 24.81
N MET A 590 -7.30 -26.12 24.06
CA MET A 590 -7.20 -27.50 24.57
C MET A 590 -5.72 -27.92 24.62
N VAL A 591 -5.34 -28.55 25.70
CA VAL A 591 -3.98 -29.03 25.93
C VAL A 591 -4.00 -30.55 26.11
N THR A 592 -3.23 -31.25 25.29
CA THR A 592 -3.09 -32.72 25.39
C THR A 592 -1.61 -33.09 25.48
N ALA A 593 -1.29 -34.05 26.38
CA ALA A 593 0.04 -34.61 26.43
C ALA A 593 0.26 -35.58 25.24
N GLU A 594 1.38 -35.44 24.56
CA GLU A 594 1.81 -36.38 23.52
C GLU A 594 2.87 -37.32 24.07
N ALA A 595 2.80 -38.60 23.70
CA ALA A 595 3.88 -39.52 23.99
C ALA A 595 5.11 -39.17 23.13
N ASP A 596 6.29 -39.12 23.73
CA ASP A 596 7.53 -39.07 22.95
C ASP A 596 7.54 -40.27 22.02
N GLY A 597 7.50 -40.06 20.70
CA GLY A 597 7.61 -41.15 19.74
C GLY A 597 8.90 -41.96 19.99
N PRO A 598 8.94 -43.27 19.62
CA PRO A 598 10.10 -44.11 19.91
C PRO A 598 11.35 -43.46 19.33
N THR A 599 12.31 -43.16 20.21
CA THR A 599 13.70 -42.89 19.82
C THR A 599 14.19 -44.16 19.09
N THR A 600 14.32 -44.08 17.77
CA THR A 600 15.08 -45.11 17.04
C THR A 600 16.52 -44.93 17.44
N ASP A 601 16.87 -45.63 18.51
CA ASP A 601 18.25 -45.83 18.95
C ASP A 601 18.96 -46.65 17.84
N GLY A 602 19.70 -45.92 17.02
CA GLY A 602 20.51 -46.52 15.96
C GLY A 602 21.67 -47.27 16.58
N THR A 603 21.42 -48.48 17.06
CA THR A 603 22.47 -49.45 17.33
C THR A 603 23.28 -49.65 16.05
N ARG A 604 24.44 -48.99 15.99
CA ARG A 604 25.52 -49.37 15.07
C ARG A 604 25.96 -50.79 15.41
N GLN A 605 25.76 -51.69 14.49
CA GLN A 605 26.57 -52.88 14.32
C GLN A 605 27.63 -52.64 13.23
#